data_ec87a32c6bb0864d572b987724bbe0ce
#
_entry.id   ec87a32c6bb0864d572b987724bbe0ce
#
_cell.length_a   1.000
_cell.length_b   1.000
_cell.length_c   1.000
_cell.angle_alpha   90.00
_cell.angle_beta   90.00
_cell.angle_gamma   90.00
#
_symmetry.space_group_name_H-M   'P 1'
#
loop_
_entity.id
_entity.type
_entity.pdbx_description
1 polymer ?
#
loop_
_entity_poly.entity_id
_entity_poly.type
_entity_poly.pdbx_seq_one_letter_code
_entity_poly.pdbx_strand_id
1 'polypeptide(L)'
;MIMIFAMSFGSVKLNAHADLPPAGVVDLAPTFSINPNPVSGTFFYVNLNFTEAQYPEAVIVINDILGKVVFSYPIRKSDYATSQIRIDLSDAMLDKGIYFLQIKSGDATKTLKLAIR
;
A
#
# COMPACT_ATOMS: atom_id res chain seq x y z
N MET A 1 26.35 -25.69 7.63
CA MET A 1 26.17 -24.86 7.92
C MET A 1 26.84 -24.25 8.02
N ILE A 2 26.08 -24.63 7.56
CA ILE A 2 26.00 -23.82 7.70
C ILE A 2 26.37 -23.39 7.50
N MET A 3 25.49 -23.58 7.21
CA MET A 3 25.27 -22.91 7.16
C MET A 3 25.51 -22.46 7.00
N ILE A 4 24.96 -22.88 6.63
CA ILE A 4 24.85 -22.17 6.67
C ILE A 4 25.06 -21.75 6.58
N PHE A 5 24.35 -22.08 6.40
CA PHE A 5 24.14 -21.38 6.44
C PHE A 5 24.24 -20.93 6.25
N ALA A 6 23.72 -21.32 5.65
CA ALA A 6 23.50 -20.60 5.85
C ALA A 6 23.58 -20.11 5.76
N MET A 7 23.18 -20.42 5.67
CA MET A 7 22.84 -19.80 5.72
C MET A 7 22.88 -19.25 5.63
N SER A 8 22.60 -19.87 5.13
CA SER A 8 22.37 -19.26 5.31
C SER A 8 22.52 -18.75 5.20
N PHE A 9 21.47 -18.81 5.06
CA PHE A 9 21.12 -18.24 5.16
C PHE A 9 21.13 -17.75 5.00
N GLY A 10 21.14 -18.33 4.29
CA GLY A 10 20.66 -17.56 4.44
C GLY A 10 20.62 -17.29 4.09
N SER A 11 20.16 -17.43 3.90
CA SER A 11 19.74 -17.00 3.75
C SER A 11 19.75 -16.76 3.32
N VAL A 12 19.18 -16.91 2.99
CA VAL A 12 18.72 -16.43 2.75
C VAL A 12 18.88 -16.16 2.26
N LYS A 13 18.19 -16.06 1.90
CA LYS A 13 17.90 -15.64 1.52
C LYS A 13 18.02 -15.66 0.92
N LEU A 14 17.85 -16.07 0.63
CA LEU A 14 17.51 -15.91 0.21
C LEU A 14 17.77 -15.93 -0.40
N ASN A 15 17.52 -16.15 -0.77
CA ASN A 15 17.37 -16.03 -1.19
C ASN A 15 17.41 -16.00 -1.73
N ALA A 16 16.79 -16.21 -2.27
CA ALA A 16 16.38 -15.97 -2.49
C ALA A 16 16.61 -15.99 -3.09
N HIS A 17 16.15 -16.19 -3.51
CA HIS A 17 16.00 -16.14 -3.83
C HIS A 17 15.91 -16.33 -4.19
N ALA A 18 15.54 -16.50 -4.65
CA ALA A 18 15.15 -16.82 -4.72
C ALA A 18 14.93 -16.97 -4.82
N ASP A 19 14.49 -17.15 -4.97
CA ASP A 19 14.00 -17.53 -4.87
C ASP A 19 13.13 -17.40 -5.07
N LEU A 20 12.87 -17.48 -5.68
CA LEU A 20 11.70 -17.38 -5.75
C LEU A 20 10.79 -18.17 -5.70
N PRO A 21 9.91 -17.72 -5.33
CA PRO A 21 9.03 -18.76 -5.12
C PRO A 21 8.27 -19.11 -6.32
N PRO A 22 7.98 -20.31 -6.43
CA PRO A 22 7.30 -20.83 -7.58
C PRO A 22 5.86 -20.42 -7.59
N ALA A 23 5.08 -21.14 -8.32
CA ALA A 23 3.63 -21.00 -8.31
C ALA A 23 3.15 -20.90 -6.90
N GLY A 24 2.21 -20.02 -6.66
CA GLY A 24 1.73 -19.76 -5.32
C GLY A 24 2.50 -18.68 -4.59
N VAL A 25 3.33 -17.96 -5.30
CA VAL A 25 4.00 -16.79 -4.72
C VAL A 25 2.97 -15.86 -4.16
N VAL A 26 3.14 -15.51 -2.89
CA VAL A 26 2.27 -14.56 -2.23
C VAL A 26 2.76 -13.16 -2.55
N ASP A 27 1.85 -12.29 -2.95
CA ASP A 27 2.16 -10.88 -3.07
C ASP A 27 2.36 -10.34 -1.66
N LEU A 28 3.56 -9.88 -1.38
CA LEU A 28 3.94 -9.39 -0.05
C LEU A 28 3.58 -7.92 0.16
N ALA A 29 2.91 -7.30 -0.79
CA ALA A 29 2.45 -5.92 -0.67
C ALA A 29 0.94 -5.89 -0.46
N PRO A 30 0.43 -4.91 0.31
CA PRO A 30 -1.02 -4.77 0.49
C PRO A 30 -1.67 -4.35 -0.83
N THR A 31 -2.55 -5.20 -1.36
CA THR A 31 -3.22 -4.91 -2.63
C THR A 31 -4.50 -4.11 -2.39
N PHE A 32 -4.72 -3.13 -3.26
CA PHE A 32 -5.89 -2.28 -3.14
C PHE A 32 -6.18 -1.62 -4.50
N SER A 33 -7.37 -1.03 -4.62
CA SER A 33 -7.73 -0.26 -5.81
C SER A 33 -8.31 1.09 -5.41
N ILE A 34 -8.31 2.03 -6.35
CA ILE A 34 -8.81 3.38 -6.16
C ILE A 34 -9.93 3.61 -7.16
N ASN A 35 -11.06 4.17 -6.68
CA ASN A 35 -12.21 4.40 -7.54
C ASN A 35 -12.96 5.66 -7.12
N PRO A 36 -13.22 6.60 -8.02
CA PRO A 36 -12.75 6.67 -9.40
C PRO A 36 -11.30 7.13 -9.48
N ASN A 37 -10.63 6.79 -10.57
CA ASN A 37 -9.27 7.25 -10.83
C ASN A 37 -9.14 7.44 -12.34
N PRO A 38 -9.15 8.69 -12.86
CA PRO A 38 -8.92 9.95 -12.12
C PRO A 38 -10.07 10.35 -11.21
N VAL A 39 -9.71 11.08 -10.15
CA VAL A 39 -10.66 11.66 -9.22
C VAL A 39 -11.11 13.01 -9.78
N SER A 40 -12.42 13.18 -9.95
CA SER A 40 -12.94 14.43 -10.50
C SER A 40 -13.72 15.27 -9.49
N GLY A 41 -13.82 14.80 -8.26
CA GLY A 41 -14.44 15.54 -7.17
C GLY A 41 -13.47 15.72 -6.02
N THR A 42 -14.01 15.80 -4.83
CA THR A 42 -13.19 15.97 -3.63
C THR A 42 -12.94 14.66 -2.90
N PHE A 43 -13.58 13.56 -3.33
CA PHE A 43 -13.42 12.30 -2.62
C PHE A 43 -13.30 11.14 -3.59
N PHE A 44 -12.78 10.04 -3.07
CA PHE A 44 -12.68 8.78 -3.79
C PHE A 44 -12.71 7.65 -2.78
N TYR A 45 -12.80 6.43 -3.29
CA TYR A 45 -12.81 5.24 -2.45
C TYR A 45 -11.54 4.44 -2.64
N VAL A 46 -11.00 3.94 -1.55
CA VAL A 46 -9.93 2.96 -1.56
C VAL A 46 -10.55 1.63 -1.16
N ASN A 47 -10.43 0.66 -2.04
CA ASN A 47 -10.98 -0.68 -1.79
C ASN A 47 -9.82 -1.59 -1.40
N LEU A 48 -9.88 -2.11 -0.17
CA LEU A 48 -8.82 -2.95 0.38
C LEU A 48 -9.04 -4.39 -0.07
N ASN A 49 -7.96 -5.01 -0.52
CA ASN A 49 -7.98 -6.40 -0.90
C ASN A 49 -7.07 -7.20 0.03
N PHE A 50 -7.12 -6.85 1.31
CA PHE A 50 -6.36 -7.53 2.36
C PHE A 50 -7.09 -7.35 3.69
N THR A 51 -6.71 -8.16 4.67
CA THR A 51 -7.31 -8.14 6.00
C THR A 51 -6.36 -7.51 7.01
N GLU A 52 -6.90 -7.16 8.17
CA GLU A 52 -6.09 -6.64 9.27
C GLU A 52 -5.01 -7.64 9.70
N ALA A 53 -5.35 -8.94 9.66
CA ALA A 53 -4.39 -9.97 10.03
C ALA A 53 -3.20 -10.01 9.07
N GLN A 54 -3.43 -9.73 7.78
CA GLN A 54 -2.37 -9.72 6.78
C GLN A 54 -1.48 -8.49 6.88
N TYR A 55 -2.10 -7.32 7.06
CA TYR A 55 -1.38 -6.04 7.12
C TYR A 55 -1.99 -5.19 8.22
N PRO A 56 -1.57 -5.43 9.48
CA PRO A 56 -2.13 -4.67 10.61
C PRO A 56 -1.59 -3.24 10.64
N GLU A 57 -2.37 -2.36 11.22
CA GLU A 57 -1.98 -0.97 11.45
C GLU A 57 -1.51 -0.28 10.18
N ALA A 58 -2.17 -0.57 9.08
CA ALA A 58 -1.80 0.02 7.81
C ALA A 58 -2.16 1.50 7.77
N VAL A 59 -1.39 2.26 7.00
CA VAL A 59 -1.58 3.70 6.85
C VAL A 59 -1.62 4.04 5.37
N ILE A 60 -2.62 4.85 4.98
CA ILE A 60 -2.69 5.42 3.64
C ILE A 60 -1.91 6.73 3.66
N VAL A 61 -1.00 6.89 2.70
CA VAL A 61 -0.21 8.12 2.56
C VAL A 61 -0.30 8.57 1.11
N ILE A 62 -0.59 9.85 0.90
CA ILE A 62 -0.59 10.42 -0.45
C ILE A 62 0.59 11.38 -0.54
N ASN A 63 1.42 11.17 -1.57
CA ASN A 63 2.58 12.00 -1.84
C ASN A 63 2.40 12.73 -3.16
N ASP A 64 2.93 13.93 -3.26
CA ASP A 64 3.03 14.60 -4.55
C ASP A 64 4.20 14.02 -5.36
N ILE A 65 4.42 14.56 -6.57
CA ILE A 65 5.47 14.04 -7.45
C ILE A 65 6.89 14.30 -6.91
N LEU A 66 7.03 15.18 -5.95
CA LEU A 66 8.32 15.46 -5.31
C LEU A 66 8.54 14.60 -4.06
N GLY A 67 7.57 13.76 -3.73
CA GLY A 67 7.67 12.88 -2.57
C GLY A 67 7.18 13.49 -1.27
N LYS A 68 6.62 14.70 -1.32
CA LYS A 68 6.10 15.34 -0.12
C LYS A 68 4.77 14.72 0.27
N VAL A 69 4.61 14.36 1.53
CA VAL A 69 3.35 13.84 2.06
C VAL A 69 2.34 14.99 2.12
N VAL A 70 1.21 14.82 1.43
CA VAL A 70 0.15 15.82 1.39
C VAL A 70 -1.11 15.34 2.11
N PHE A 71 -1.21 14.06 2.44
CA PHE A 71 -2.36 13.50 3.13
C PHE A 71 -1.96 12.18 3.78
N SER A 72 -2.51 11.90 4.95
CA SER A 72 -2.24 10.68 5.69
C SER A 72 -3.50 10.22 6.40
N TYR A 73 -3.75 8.92 6.38
CA TYR A 73 -4.94 8.35 7.01
C TYR A 73 -4.61 6.96 7.56
N PRO A 74 -4.59 6.79 8.88
CA PRO A 74 -4.40 5.47 9.46
C PRO A 74 -5.67 4.64 9.29
N ILE A 75 -5.53 3.45 8.74
CA ILE A 75 -6.66 2.55 8.50
C ILE A 75 -7.14 2.01 9.85
N ARG A 76 -8.44 2.16 10.10
CA ARG A 76 -9.04 1.74 11.37
C ARG A 76 -9.65 0.35 11.25
N LYS A 77 -9.90 -0.27 12.39
CA LYS A 77 -10.50 -1.61 12.42
C LYS A 77 -11.83 -1.66 11.66
N SER A 78 -12.63 -0.61 11.77
CA SER A 78 -13.90 -0.55 11.04
C SER A 78 -13.69 -0.50 9.53
N ASP A 79 -12.60 0.12 9.08
CA ASP A 79 -12.28 0.18 7.66
C ASP A 79 -11.90 -1.20 7.12
N TYR A 80 -11.14 -1.97 7.89
CA TYR A 80 -10.82 -3.34 7.49
C TYR A 80 -12.09 -4.18 7.37
N ALA A 81 -13.05 -3.95 8.27
CA ALA A 81 -14.28 -4.72 8.28
C ALA A 81 -15.11 -4.49 7.02
N THR A 82 -15.16 -3.24 6.53
CA THR A 82 -15.93 -2.91 5.33
C THR A 82 -15.12 -3.09 4.05
N SER A 83 -13.81 -3.12 4.15
CA SER A 83 -12.88 -3.21 3.02
C SER A 83 -12.99 -2.02 2.06
N GLN A 84 -13.68 -0.96 2.45
CA GLN A 84 -13.81 0.22 1.62
C GLN A 84 -13.67 1.47 2.48
N ILE A 85 -12.83 2.39 2.04
CA ILE A 85 -12.55 3.62 2.76
C ILE A 85 -12.88 4.79 1.86
N ARG A 86 -13.68 5.72 2.36
CA ARG A 86 -13.91 6.99 1.66
C ARG A 86 -12.85 7.98 2.10
N ILE A 87 -12.08 8.46 1.14
CA ILE A 87 -11.06 9.48 1.37
C ILE A 87 -11.59 10.80 0.84
N ASP A 88 -11.72 11.77 1.71
CA ASP A 88 -12.22 13.11 1.36
C ASP A 88 -11.03 14.07 1.41
N LEU A 89 -10.74 14.69 0.28
CA LEU A 89 -9.60 15.59 0.12
C LEU A 89 -10.00 17.06 0.16
N SER A 90 -11.25 17.38 0.53
CA SER A 90 -11.72 18.76 0.48
C SER A 90 -10.89 19.68 1.37
N ASP A 91 -10.42 19.20 2.52
CA ASP A 91 -9.59 20.00 3.42
C ASP A 91 -8.12 20.00 3.04
N ALA A 92 -7.69 19.09 2.19
CA ALA A 92 -6.28 18.98 1.81
C ALA A 92 -5.89 20.02 0.76
N MET A 93 -6.86 20.57 0.04
CA MET A 93 -6.64 21.65 -0.92
C MET A 93 -5.61 21.27 -1.99
N LEU A 94 -5.75 20.06 -2.54
CA LEU A 94 -4.78 19.57 -3.53
C LEU A 94 -5.10 20.11 -4.91
N ASP A 95 -4.05 20.49 -5.64
CA ASP A 95 -4.17 20.92 -7.02
C ASP A 95 -4.40 19.72 -7.93
N LYS A 96 -4.91 20.00 -9.12
CA LYS A 96 -5.00 18.99 -10.18
C LYS A 96 -3.62 18.47 -10.50
N GLY A 97 -3.52 17.20 -10.76
CA GLY A 97 -2.22 16.63 -11.12
C GLY A 97 -2.09 15.18 -10.71
N ILE A 98 -0.86 14.72 -10.72
CA ILE A 98 -0.52 13.34 -10.43
C ILE A 98 0.05 13.27 -9.01
N TYR A 99 -0.44 12.28 -8.27
CA TYR A 99 0.00 11.98 -6.92
C TYR A 99 0.26 10.48 -6.82
N PHE A 100 0.83 10.05 -5.72
CA PHE A 100 1.05 8.63 -5.46
C PHE A 100 0.42 8.29 -4.13
N LEU A 101 -0.45 7.29 -4.16
CA LEU A 101 -1.10 6.79 -2.95
C LEU A 101 -0.42 5.50 -2.55
N GLN A 102 0.10 5.49 -1.32
CA GLN A 102 0.78 4.33 -0.78
C GLN A 102 -0.02 3.78 0.40
N ILE A 103 -0.05 2.46 0.52
CA ILE A 103 -0.50 1.82 1.76
C ILE A 103 0.72 1.14 2.35
N LYS A 104 1.01 1.48 3.60
CA LYS A 104 2.16 0.96 4.32
C LYS A 104 1.70 0.20 5.55
N SER A 105 2.28 -0.96 5.78
CA SER A 105 2.07 -1.76 6.99
C SER A 105 3.39 -2.41 7.35
N GLY A 106 4.02 -1.92 8.41
CA GLY A 106 5.38 -2.35 8.73
C GLY A 106 6.31 -2.03 7.58
N ASP A 107 7.00 -3.06 7.07
CA ASP A 107 7.90 -2.92 5.93
C ASP A 107 7.21 -3.12 4.59
N ALA A 108 5.94 -3.52 4.60
CA ALA A 108 5.19 -3.76 3.36
C ALA A 108 4.64 -2.44 2.83
N THR A 109 4.77 -2.23 1.54
CA THR A 109 4.30 -1.00 0.89
C THR A 109 3.82 -1.31 -0.51
N LYS A 110 2.68 -0.73 -0.87
CA LYS A 110 2.17 -0.77 -2.24
C LYS A 110 1.82 0.65 -2.67
N THR A 111 2.24 1.03 -3.86
CA THR A 111 2.02 2.37 -4.39
C THR A 111 1.22 2.30 -5.67
N LEU A 112 0.19 3.14 -5.77
CA LEU A 112 -0.59 3.32 -7.00
C LEU A 112 -0.59 4.79 -7.38
N LYS A 113 -0.63 5.06 -8.69
CA LYS A 113 -0.76 6.42 -9.19
C LYS A 113 -2.18 6.91 -8.94
N LEU A 114 -2.30 8.15 -8.47
CA LEU A 114 -3.58 8.81 -8.22
C LEU A 114 -3.61 10.08 -9.07
N ALA A 115 -4.57 10.18 -9.97
CA ALA A 115 -4.74 11.36 -10.79
C ALA A 115 -5.92 12.18 -10.26
N ILE A 116 -5.70 13.48 -10.06
CA ILE A 116 -6.76 14.42 -9.63
C ILE A 116 -7.01 15.40 -10.76
N ARG A 117 -8.25 15.48 -11.15
CA ARG A 117 -8.70 16.43 -12.18
C ARG A 117 -9.28 17.66 -11.57
#